data_4d59a17132bb0839c7e63cab8438ba84
#
_entry.id   4d59a17132bb0839c7e63cab8438ba84
#
_cell.length_a   1.000
_cell.length_b   1.000
_cell.length_c   1.000
_cell.angle_alpha   90.00
_cell.angle_beta   90.00
_cell.angle_gamma   90.00
#
_symmetry.space_group_name_H-M   'P 1'
#
loop_
_entity.id
_entity.type
_entity.pdbx_description
1 polymer ?
#
loop_
_entity_poly.entity_id
_entity_poly.type
_entity_poly.pdbx_seq_one_letter_code
_entity_poly.pdbx_strand_id
1 'polypeptide(L)'
;IGDWLEMYTKIMELNYWTSSVCQSARYDEQKGEWEVTVLRDGKPVVLRPKQLVLATGMSGKPNIPSFPGQDEFQGEQHHSSRHPGPDAYQGKNVVVIGANNSAHDICAALWEAGANVTMVQRSSTHIVRSDTLMDIGLGGLYSEQALADGMTTRKADLTFASLPYKIMAQFQIPLYDRMRERDAEFYAKLEAAGFMLDWGD
;
A
#
# COMPACT_ATOMS: atom_id res chain seq x y z
N ILE A 1 -11.94 4.85 -2.93
CA ILE A 1 -10.92 5.86 -3.32
C ILE A 1 -10.83 6.00 -4.83
N GLY A 2 -10.84 4.89 -5.60
CA GLY A 2 -10.77 4.94 -7.07
C GLY A 2 -11.85 5.83 -7.70
N ASP A 3 -13.10 5.62 -7.33
CA ASP A 3 -14.24 6.41 -7.84
C ASP A 3 -14.10 7.90 -7.48
N TRP A 4 -13.58 8.19 -6.28
CA TRP A 4 -13.32 9.57 -5.86
C TRP A 4 -12.27 10.24 -6.74
N LEU A 5 -11.16 9.54 -7.03
CA LEU A 5 -10.10 10.06 -7.90
C LEU A 5 -10.60 10.27 -9.34
N GLU A 6 -11.43 9.36 -9.85
CA GLU A 6 -12.06 9.52 -11.17
C GLU A 6 -12.99 10.73 -11.21
N MET A 7 -13.84 10.89 -10.21
CA MET A 7 -14.72 12.07 -10.10
C MET A 7 -13.92 13.35 -9.93
N TYR A 8 -12.84 13.34 -9.15
CA TYR A 8 -11.96 14.50 -9.00
C TYR A 8 -11.37 14.95 -10.35
N THR A 9 -10.85 14.00 -11.14
CA THR A 9 -10.29 14.35 -12.47
C THR A 9 -11.35 14.94 -13.41
N LYS A 10 -12.58 14.45 -13.34
CA LYS A 10 -13.71 14.99 -14.17
C LYS A 10 -14.14 16.37 -13.71
N ILE A 11 -14.35 16.56 -12.40
CA ILE A 11 -14.80 17.86 -11.83
C ILE A 11 -13.75 18.95 -12.04
N MET A 12 -12.46 18.60 -11.91
CA MET A 12 -11.35 19.53 -12.09
C MET A 12 -10.93 19.69 -13.56
N GLU A 13 -11.62 19.02 -14.49
CA GLU A 13 -11.33 19.05 -15.94
C GLU A 13 -9.84 18.78 -16.25
N LEU A 14 -9.23 17.84 -15.50
CA LEU A 14 -7.82 17.53 -15.66
C LEU A 14 -7.58 16.84 -17.01
N ASN A 15 -6.53 17.30 -17.70
CA ASN A 15 -6.10 16.66 -18.94
C ASN A 15 -5.27 15.42 -18.62
N TYR A 16 -5.88 14.25 -18.63
CA TYR A 16 -5.22 12.97 -18.34
C TYR A 16 -5.48 11.94 -19.44
N TRP A 17 -4.57 11.00 -19.60
CA TRP A 17 -4.69 9.92 -20.55
C TRP A 17 -4.69 8.57 -19.81
N THR A 18 -5.73 7.79 -20.03
CA THR A 18 -5.76 6.37 -19.68
C THR A 18 -5.15 5.53 -20.81
N SER A 19 -4.96 4.22 -20.59
CA SER A 19 -4.40 3.26 -21.57
C SER A 19 -3.12 3.77 -22.24
N SER A 20 -2.29 4.47 -21.45
CA SER A 20 -1.10 5.16 -21.95
C SER A 20 0.13 4.73 -21.15
N VAL A 21 1.12 4.17 -21.85
CA VAL A 21 2.37 3.68 -21.25
C VAL A 21 3.53 4.53 -21.76
N CYS A 22 4.26 5.18 -20.84
CA CYS A 22 5.52 5.84 -21.19
C CYS A 22 6.57 4.78 -21.51
N GLN A 23 7.04 4.75 -22.75
CA GLN A 23 8.05 3.80 -23.20
C GLN A 23 9.47 4.31 -23.03
N SER A 24 9.67 5.59 -23.30
CA SER A 24 10.99 6.24 -23.17
C SER A 24 10.84 7.73 -22.93
N ALA A 25 11.83 8.29 -22.27
CA ALA A 25 11.99 9.74 -22.13
C ALA A 25 13.46 10.10 -22.26
N ARG A 26 13.77 11.09 -23.09
CA ARG A 26 15.13 11.60 -23.29
C ARG A 26 15.12 13.13 -23.27
N TYR A 27 16.03 13.71 -22.53
CA TYR A 27 16.21 15.17 -22.51
C TYR A 27 17.10 15.60 -23.67
N ASP A 28 16.67 16.62 -24.40
CA ASP A 28 17.44 17.29 -25.45
C ASP A 28 18.00 18.60 -24.88
N GLU A 29 19.27 18.60 -24.53
CA GLU A 29 19.94 19.76 -23.94
C GLU A 29 20.01 20.96 -24.88
N GLN A 30 20.07 20.73 -26.19
CA GLN A 30 20.14 21.82 -27.18
C GLN A 30 18.79 22.55 -27.30
N LYS A 31 17.70 21.84 -27.16
CA LYS A 31 16.35 22.38 -27.26
C LYS A 31 15.75 22.75 -25.90
N GLY A 32 16.33 22.27 -24.81
CA GLY A 32 15.82 22.43 -23.45
C GLY A 32 14.43 21.79 -23.24
N GLU A 33 14.20 20.62 -23.89
CA GLU A 33 12.93 19.91 -23.81
C GLU A 33 13.13 18.39 -23.72
N TRP A 34 12.10 17.71 -23.23
CA TRP A 34 12.05 16.26 -23.23
C TRP A 34 11.43 15.75 -24.53
N GLU A 35 11.95 14.64 -25.06
CA GLU A 35 11.26 13.82 -26.03
C GLU A 35 10.72 12.58 -25.32
N VAL A 36 9.40 12.48 -25.19
CA VAL A 36 8.72 11.41 -24.45
C VAL A 36 7.88 10.60 -25.42
N THR A 37 8.20 9.32 -25.54
CA THR A 37 7.39 8.39 -26.35
C THR A 37 6.39 7.68 -25.45
N VAL A 38 5.11 7.86 -25.76
CA VAL A 38 3.99 7.23 -25.06
C VAL A 38 3.24 6.31 -26.01
N LEU A 39 2.99 5.08 -25.59
CA LEU A 39 2.08 4.17 -26.30
C LEU A 39 0.67 4.40 -25.77
N ARG A 40 -0.17 5.11 -26.53
CA ARG A 40 -1.56 5.40 -26.20
C ARG A 40 -2.50 4.55 -27.03
N ASP A 41 -3.33 3.72 -26.40
CA ASP A 41 -4.22 2.78 -27.06
C ASP A 41 -3.50 1.94 -28.15
N GLY A 42 -2.28 1.50 -27.83
CA GLY A 42 -1.45 0.72 -28.75
C GLY A 42 -0.76 1.52 -29.85
N LYS A 43 -0.91 2.83 -29.92
CA LYS A 43 -0.28 3.71 -30.94
C LYS A 43 0.78 4.61 -30.32
N PRO A 44 1.96 4.73 -30.92
CA PRO A 44 3.00 5.62 -30.41
C PRO A 44 2.62 7.10 -30.62
N VAL A 45 2.81 7.89 -29.58
CA VAL A 45 2.67 9.34 -29.57
C VAL A 45 3.95 9.95 -29.00
N VAL A 46 4.53 10.91 -29.68
CA VAL A 46 5.72 11.63 -29.22
C VAL A 46 5.31 13.00 -28.67
N LEU A 47 5.63 13.24 -27.41
CA LEU A 47 5.41 14.50 -26.71
C LEU A 47 6.74 15.23 -26.53
N ARG A 48 6.69 16.55 -26.49
CA ARG A 48 7.88 17.43 -26.31
C ARG A 48 7.66 18.43 -25.17
N PRO A 49 7.51 17.96 -23.91
CA PRO A 49 7.34 18.83 -22.77
C PRO A 49 8.68 19.45 -22.33
N LYS A 50 8.61 20.67 -21.78
CA LYS A 50 9.75 21.31 -21.11
C LYS A 50 10.04 20.70 -19.76
N GLN A 51 9.01 20.17 -19.09
CA GLN A 51 9.10 19.57 -17.76
C GLN A 51 8.51 18.17 -17.80
N LEU A 52 9.19 17.21 -17.16
CA LEU A 52 8.71 15.84 -16.97
C LEU A 52 8.70 15.53 -15.47
N VAL A 53 7.54 15.18 -14.95
CA VAL A 53 7.37 14.80 -13.54
C VAL A 53 7.06 13.32 -13.44
N LEU A 54 7.91 12.57 -12.75
CA LEU A 54 7.71 11.15 -12.46
C LEU A 54 6.86 11.01 -11.19
N ALA A 55 5.56 10.81 -11.35
CA ALA A 55 4.61 10.64 -10.26
C ALA A 55 4.06 9.20 -10.20
N THR A 56 4.96 8.23 -10.26
CA THR A 56 4.67 6.79 -10.43
C THR A 56 4.26 6.06 -9.15
N GLY A 57 4.23 6.74 -8.01
CA GLY A 57 3.89 6.14 -6.71
C GLY A 57 4.98 5.20 -6.19
N MET A 58 4.64 4.45 -5.13
CA MET A 58 5.56 3.50 -4.48
C MET A 58 5.38 2.05 -4.94
N SER A 59 4.20 1.67 -5.43
CA SER A 59 3.82 0.29 -5.78
C SER A 59 3.68 0.12 -7.29
N GLY A 60 4.77 0.33 -8.02
CA GLY A 60 4.80 0.28 -9.48
C GLY A 60 4.92 -1.15 -10.02
N LYS A 61 6.08 -1.50 -10.60
CA LYS A 61 6.32 -2.81 -11.19
C LYS A 61 6.43 -3.88 -10.09
N PRO A 62 5.62 -4.97 -10.15
CA PRO A 62 5.69 -6.03 -9.16
C PRO A 62 7.04 -6.77 -9.22
N ASN A 63 7.61 -7.06 -8.05
CA ASN A 63 8.75 -7.96 -7.91
C ASN A 63 8.20 -9.37 -7.61
N ILE A 64 8.17 -10.22 -8.62
CA ILE A 64 7.63 -11.58 -8.50
C ILE A 64 8.79 -12.52 -8.23
N PRO A 65 8.88 -13.14 -7.03
CA PRO A 65 9.92 -14.12 -6.73
C PRO A 65 9.70 -15.41 -7.54
N SER A 66 10.79 -16.11 -7.81
CA SER A 66 10.75 -17.46 -8.36
C SER A 66 10.99 -18.48 -7.24
N PHE A 67 10.17 -19.52 -7.20
CA PHE A 67 10.28 -20.59 -6.22
C PHE A 67 10.61 -21.93 -6.90
N PRO A 68 11.42 -22.80 -6.28
CA PRO A 68 11.62 -24.16 -6.74
C PRO A 68 10.29 -24.89 -6.86
N GLY A 69 10.04 -25.58 -7.98
CA GLY A 69 8.79 -26.29 -8.25
C GLY A 69 7.59 -25.42 -8.65
N GLN A 70 7.78 -24.12 -8.82
CA GLN A 70 6.70 -23.20 -9.23
C GLN A 70 6.05 -23.63 -10.55
N ASP A 71 6.84 -24.10 -11.52
CA ASP A 71 6.35 -24.52 -12.83
C ASP A 71 5.64 -25.88 -12.79
N GLU A 72 5.80 -26.65 -11.71
CA GLU A 72 5.15 -27.95 -11.51
C GLU A 72 3.77 -27.81 -10.86
N PHE A 73 3.48 -26.66 -10.28
CA PHE A 73 2.20 -26.42 -9.62
C PHE A 73 1.08 -26.29 -10.67
N GLN A 74 0.05 -27.12 -10.52
CA GLN A 74 -1.06 -27.21 -11.49
C GLN A 74 -2.20 -26.24 -11.21
N GLY A 75 -2.12 -25.47 -10.13
CA GLY A 75 -3.11 -24.47 -9.77
C GLY A 75 -2.83 -23.10 -10.37
N GLU A 76 -3.75 -22.18 -10.16
CA GLU A 76 -3.60 -20.79 -10.55
C GLU A 76 -2.54 -20.09 -9.69
N GLN A 77 -1.69 -19.28 -10.32
CA GLN A 77 -0.65 -18.50 -9.66
C GLN A 77 -0.67 -17.06 -10.18
N HIS A 78 -0.69 -16.09 -9.28
CA HIS A 78 -0.58 -14.68 -9.65
C HIS A 78 0.00 -13.82 -8.53
N HIS A 79 0.53 -12.68 -8.90
CA HIS A 79 0.96 -11.67 -7.94
C HIS A 79 -0.26 -10.90 -7.38
N SER A 80 -0.17 -10.40 -6.13
CA SER A 80 -1.25 -9.66 -5.46
C SER A 80 -1.82 -8.50 -6.28
N SER A 81 -1.00 -7.83 -7.11
CA SER A 81 -1.45 -6.76 -8.02
C SER A 81 -2.40 -7.22 -9.13
N ARG A 82 -2.57 -8.53 -9.31
CA ARG A 82 -3.49 -9.14 -10.28
C ARG A 82 -4.58 -9.98 -9.60
N HIS A 83 -4.71 -9.85 -8.28
CA HIS A 83 -5.77 -10.57 -7.55
C HIS A 83 -7.14 -10.06 -8.00
N PRO A 84 -8.02 -10.96 -8.53
CA PRO A 84 -9.29 -10.53 -9.12
C PRO A 84 -10.40 -10.29 -8.07
N GLY A 85 -10.11 -10.52 -6.80
CA GLY A 85 -11.09 -10.54 -5.72
C GLY A 85 -11.37 -11.95 -5.21
N PRO A 86 -12.12 -12.09 -4.11
CA PRO A 86 -12.27 -13.37 -3.40
C PRO A 86 -13.31 -14.31 -4.01
N ASP A 87 -14.29 -13.80 -4.79
CA ASP A 87 -15.48 -14.56 -5.22
C ASP A 87 -15.15 -15.82 -6.03
N ALA A 88 -14.08 -15.77 -6.84
CA ALA A 88 -13.65 -16.90 -7.66
C ALA A 88 -13.02 -18.05 -6.87
N TYR A 89 -12.78 -17.86 -5.56
CA TYR A 89 -12.03 -18.81 -4.71
C TYR A 89 -12.87 -19.46 -3.61
N GLN A 90 -14.17 -19.25 -3.59
CA GLN A 90 -15.07 -19.89 -2.62
C GLN A 90 -14.90 -21.42 -2.63
N GLY A 91 -14.66 -22.01 -1.44
CA GLY A 91 -14.46 -23.45 -1.26
C GLY A 91 -13.10 -23.97 -1.76
N LYS A 92 -12.22 -23.13 -2.34
CA LYS A 92 -10.89 -23.52 -2.80
C LYS A 92 -9.86 -23.43 -1.67
N ASN A 93 -8.77 -24.21 -1.81
CA ASN A 93 -7.59 -24.06 -0.99
C ASN A 93 -6.69 -22.99 -1.62
N VAL A 94 -6.40 -21.93 -0.88
CA VAL A 94 -5.58 -20.82 -1.34
C VAL A 94 -4.42 -20.59 -0.41
N VAL A 95 -3.22 -20.49 -0.98
CA VAL A 95 -1.99 -20.16 -0.25
C VAL A 95 -1.57 -18.74 -0.63
N VAL A 96 -1.47 -17.86 0.36
CA VAL A 96 -0.98 -16.48 0.19
C VAL A 96 0.44 -16.41 0.74
N ILE A 97 1.41 -16.20 -0.16
CA ILE A 97 2.83 -16.10 0.21
C ILE A 97 3.17 -14.64 0.47
N GLY A 98 3.36 -14.31 1.74
CA GLY A 98 3.64 -12.97 2.24
C GLY A 98 2.82 -12.65 3.48
N ALA A 99 3.26 -11.64 4.22
CA ALA A 99 2.65 -11.23 5.49
C ALA A 99 2.68 -9.70 5.68
N ASN A 100 2.59 -8.93 4.60
CA ASN A 100 2.42 -7.48 4.66
C ASN A 100 0.98 -7.09 4.28
N ASN A 101 0.68 -5.80 4.18
CA ASN A 101 -0.67 -5.24 4.00
C ASN A 101 -1.52 -6.02 2.99
N SER A 102 -1.02 -6.19 1.77
CA SER A 102 -1.77 -6.91 0.72
C SER A 102 -2.09 -8.35 1.10
N ALA A 103 -1.18 -9.04 1.79
CA ALA A 103 -1.42 -10.44 2.19
C ALA A 103 -2.53 -10.52 3.25
N HIS A 104 -2.56 -9.61 4.20
CA HIS A 104 -3.61 -9.55 5.23
C HIS A 104 -4.97 -9.25 4.62
N ASP A 105 -5.06 -8.23 3.76
CA ASP A 105 -6.32 -7.86 3.08
C ASP A 105 -6.85 -9.02 2.22
N ILE A 106 -5.97 -9.67 1.44
CA ILE A 106 -6.35 -10.79 0.59
C ILE A 106 -6.77 -12.00 1.42
N CYS A 107 -6.03 -12.36 2.49
CA CYS A 107 -6.39 -13.47 3.36
C CYS A 107 -7.74 -13.26 4.03
N ALA A 108 -8.00 -12.06 4.57
CA ALA A 108 -9.26 -11.72 5.20
C ALA A 108 -10.43 -11.84 4.22
N ALA A 109 -10.30 -11.20 3.05
CA ALA A 109 -11.34 -11.24 2.02
C ALA A 109 -11.63 -12.66 1.52
N LEU A 110 -10.59 -13.47 1.28
CA LEU A 110 -10.74 -14.87 0.86
C LEU A 110 -11.43 -15.72 1.93
N TRP A 111 -11.05 -15.53 3.19
CA TRP A 111 -11.65 -16.25 4.31
C TRP A 111 -13.13 -15.89 4.48
N GLU A 112 -13.48 -14.60 4.43
CA GLU A 112 -14.85 -14.10 4.48
C GLU A 112 -15.72 -14.65 3.33
N ALA A 113 -15.14 -14.84 2.15
CA ALA A 113 -15.81 -15.45 1.00
C ALA A 113 -15.89 -16.98 1.05
N GLY A 114 -15.36 -17.63 2.11
CA GLY A 114 -15.44 -19.08 2.32
C GLY A 114 -14.36 -19.89 1.61
N ALA A 115 -13.21 -19.31 1.30
CA ALA A 115 -12.04 -20.05 0.88
C ALA A 115 -11.29 -20.66 2.08
N ASN A 116 -10.57 -21.77 1.86
CA ASN A 116 -9.63 -22.35 2.84
C ASN A 116 -8.28 -21.66 2.65
N VAL A 117 -7.95 -20.69 3.51
CA VAL A 117 -6.79 -19.81 3.33
C VAL A 117 -5.64 -20.25 4.22
N THR A 118 -4.45 -20.31 3.64
CA THR A 118 -3.18 -20.45 4.37
C THR A 118 -2.28 -19.28 4.04
N MET A 119 -1.85 -18.51 5.05
CA MET A 119 -0.86 -17.44 4.89
C MET A 119 0.53 -17.99 5.23
N VAL A 120 1.51 -17.74 4.35
CA VAL A 120 2.91 -18.10 4.57
C VAL A 120 3.68 -16.86 4.96
N GLN A 121 4.09 -16.80 6.22
CA GLN A 121 4.87 -15.70 6.78
C GLN A 121 6.36 -16.09 6.80
N ARG A 122 7.19 -15.34 6.07
CA ARG A 122 8.65 -15.56 6.02
C ARG A 122 9.40 -14.86 7.15
N SER A 123 8.89 -13.73 7.59
CA SER A 123 9.48 -12.87 8.62
C SER A 123 8.38 -12.26 9.48
N SER A 124 8.75 -11.75 10.64
CA SER A 124 7.84 -11.04 11.53
C SER A 124 7.12 -9.88 10.84
N THR A 125 5.94 -9.55 11.33
CA THR A 125 5.10 -8.45 10.82
C THR A 125 4.62 -7.59 11.97
N HIS A 126 4.77 -6.28 11.81
CA HIS A 126 4.21 -5.31 12.75
C HIS A 126 2.70 -5.17 12.52
N ILE A 127 1.91 -5.46 13.55
CA ILE A 127 0.44 -5.40 13.52
C ILE A 127 -0.03 -4.43 14.59
N VAL A 128 -0.92 -3.52 14.22
CA VAL A 128 -1.58 -2.61 15.16
C VAL A 128 -3.08 -2.61 14.89
N ARG A 129 -3.89 -2.65 15.95
CA ARG A 129 -5.33 -2.48 15.83
C ARG A 129 -5.67 -1.06 15.40
N SER A 130 -6.59 -0.91 14.46
CA SER A 130 -6.98 0.39 13.91
C SER A 130 -7.45 1.37 15.00
N ASP A 131 -8.28 0.90 15.94
CA ASP A 131 -8.78 1.74 17.04
C ASP A 131 -7.66 2.26 17.92
N THR A 132 -6.71 1.40 18.24
CA THR A 132 -5.54 1.74 19.06
C THR A 132 -4.60 2.68 18.34
N LEU A 133 -4.39 2.47 17.02
CA LEU A 133 -3.61 3.38 16.18
C LEU A 133 -4.25 4.76 16.10
N MET A 134 -5.55 4.81 15.90
CA MET A 134 -6.27 6.09 15.83
C MET A 134 -6.22 6.86 17.16
N ASP A 135 -6.36 6.18 18.29
CA ASP A 135 -6.36 6.81 19.61
C ASP A 135 -4.94 7.21 20.07
N ILE A 136 -4.02 6.25 20.16
CA ILE A 136 -2.68 6.47 20.70
C ILE A 136 -1.74 7.13 19.67
N GLY A 137 -1.79 6.69 18.43
CA GLY A 137 -0.87 7.13 17.38
C GLY A 137 -1.25 8.46 16.74
N LEU A 138 -2.53 8.65 16.49
CA LEU A 138 -3.03 9.78 15.70
C LEU A 138 -3.96 10.72 16.47
N GLY A 139 -4.40 10.34 17.68
CA GLY A 139 -5.36 11.12 18.48
C GLY A 139 -4.92 12.55 18.77
N GLY A 140 -3.63 12.77 19.00
CA GLY A 140 -3.07 14.11 19.21
C GLY A 140 -3.08 15.02 17.97
N LEU A 141 -3.34 14.44 16.78
CA LEU A 141 -3.38 15.16 15.51
C LEU A 141 -4.80 15.27 14.93
N TYR A 142 -5.60 14.19 15.01
CA TYR A 142 -6.84 14.03 14.24
C TYR A 142 -8.07 13.69 15.12
N SER A 143 -8.08 14.05 16.38
CA SER A 143 -9.26 13.90 17.25
C SER A 143 -10.03 15.21 17.38
N GLU A 144 -11.28 15.13 17.90
CA GLU A 144 -12.06 16.30 18.29
C GLU A 144 -11.34 17.13 19.35
N GLN A 145 -10.66 16.48 20.30
CA GLN A 145 -9.88 17.17 21.31
C GLN A 145 -8.70 17.93 20.70
N ALA A 146 -7.97 17.30 19.76
CA ALA A 146 -6.88 17.97 19.04
C ALA A 146 -7.37 19.22 18.30
N LEU A 147 -8.54 19.13 17.66
CA LEU A 147 -9.17 20.26 16.99
C LEU A 147 -9.56 21.37 17.97
N ALA A 148 -10.13 21.03 19.12
CA ALA A 148 -10.47 21.98 20.18
C ALA A 148 -9.22 22.69 20.74
N ASP A 149 -8.09 21.98 20.79
CA ASP A 149 -6.78 22.50 21.22
C ASP A 149 -6.05 23.29 20.12
N GLY A 150 -6.71 23.55 18.98
CA GLY A 150 -6.18 24.35 17.87
C GLY A 150 -5.32 23.58 16.87
N MET A 151 -5.32 22.25 16.92
CA MET A 151 -4.71 21.38 15.90
C MET A 151 -5.67 21.23 14.72
N THR A 152 -5.64 22.16 13.76
CA THR A 152 -6.44 22.05 12.53
C THR A 152 -5.93 20.89 11.67
N THR A 153 -6.79 20.32 10.82
CA THR A 153 -6.41 19.25 9.88
C THR A 153 -5.19 19.64 9.06
N ARG A 154 -5.14 20.85 8.52
CA ARG A 154 -3.98 21.33 7.76
C ARG A 154 -2.69 21.35 8.58
N LYS A 155 -2.76 21.76 9.86
CA LYS A 155 -1.60 21.75 10.76
C LYS A 155 -1.17 20.34 11.08
N ALA A 156 -2.11 19.43 11.31
CA ALA A 156 -1.87 18.01 11.54
C ALA A 156 -1.18 17.36 10.33
N ASP A 157 -1.70 17.56 9.12
CA ASP A 157 -1.13 17.06 7.87
C ASP A 157 0.31 17.54 7.66
N LEU A 158 0.56 18.83 7.84
CA LEU A 158 1.91 19.40 7.71
C LEU A 158 2.85 18.84 8.78
N THR A 159 2.39 18.69 10.01
CA THR A 159 3.18 18.11 11.10
C THR A 159 3.58 16.69 10.78
N PHE A 160 2.63 15.86 10.36
CA PHE A 160 2.87 14.45 10.03
C PHE A 160 3.76 14.32 8.79
N ALA A 161 3.48 15.07 7.72
CA ALA A 161 4.22 15.01 6.46
C ALA A 161 5.65 15.57 6.57
N SER A 162 5.91 16.46 7.53
CA SER A 162 7.24 17.07 7.73
C SER A 162 8.21 16.20 8.53
N LEU A 163 7.74 15.09 9.12
CA LEU A 163 8.56 14.25 9.99
C LEU A 163 9.57 13.44 9.15
N PRO A 164 10.90 13.68 9.28
CA PRO A 164 11.90 12.94 8.51
C PRO A 164 11.94 11.46 8.90
N TYR A 165 12.04 10.58 7.92
CA TYR A 165 12.11 9.13 8.14
C TYR A 165 13.20 8.70 9.12
N LYS A 166 14.37 9.38 9.11
CA LYS A 166 15.49 9.06 10.00
C LYS A 166 15.18 9.20 11.49
N ILE A 167 14.25 10.07 11.84
CA ILE A 167 13.88 10.30 13.25
C ILE A 167 12.50 9.73 13.57
N MET A 168 11.76 9.26 12.58
CA MET A 168 10.40 8.75 12.76
C MET A 168 10.34 7.61 13.79
N ALA A 169 11.29 6.68 13.74
CA ALA A 169 11.37 5.57 14.69
C ALA A 169 11.46 6.04 16.16
N GLN A 170 12.17 7.13 16.43
CA GLN A 170 12.30 7.66 17.79
C GLN A 170 10.96 8.11 18.39
N PHE A 171 10.02 8.54 17.54
CA PHE A 171 8.66 8.91 17.95
C PHE A 171 7.71 7.71 17.94
N GLN A 172 7.88 6.80 17.00
CA GLN A 172 6.97 5.66 16.82
C GLN A 172 7.20 4.56 17.86
N ILE A 173 8.45 4.21 18.18
CA ILE A 173 8.74 3.13 19.13
C ILE A 173 8.00 3.30 20.47
N PRO A 174 8.07 4.46 21.16
CA PRO A 174 7.33 4.63 22.41
C PRO A 174 5.80 4.57 22.26
N LEU A 175 5.28 4.92 21.08
CA LEU A 175 3.85 4.78 20.80
C LEU A 175 3.47 3.32 20.63
N TYR A 176 4.28 2.54 19.94
CA TYR A 176 4.06 1.10 19.73
C TYR A 176 4.16 0.31 21.03
N ASP A 177 5.08 0.67 21.93
CA ASP A 177 5.15 0.07 23.27
C ASP A 177 3.83 0.26 24.03
N ARG A 178 3.28 1.46 24.04
CA ARG A 178 1.97 1.74 24.63
C ARG A 178 0.82 0.98 23.96
N MET A 179 0.86 0.83 22.63
CA MET A 179 -0.14 0.05 21.88
C MET A 179 -0.03 -1.45 22.23
N ARG A 180 1.19 -1.95 22.37
CA ARG A 180 1.47 -3.33 22.79
C ARG A 180 0.92 -3.62 24.20
N GLU A 181 1.15 -2.73 25.13
CA GLU A 181 0.62 -2.86 26.49
C GLU A 181 -0.91 -2.85 26.52
N ARG A 182 -1.51 -1.91 25.78
CA ARG A 182 -2.97 -1.77 25.69
C ARG A 182 -3.66 -3.02 25.10
N ASP A 183 -3.09 -3.56 24.04
CA ASP A 183 -3.67 -4.66 23.28
C ASP A 183 -2.99 -6.02 23.57
N ALA A 184 -2.37 -6.20 24.75
CA ALA A 184 -1.58 -7.38 25.10
C ALA A 184 -2.34 -8.69 24.91
N GLU A 185 -3.63 -8.77 25.26
CA GLU A 185 -4.46 -9.94 25.05
C GLU A 185 -4.64 -10.29 23.57
N PHE A 186 -4.81 -9.28 22.72
CA PHE A 186 -4.91 -9.46 21.26
C PHE A 186 -3.63 -10.04 20.69
N TYR A 187 -2.48 -9.50 21.08
CA TYR A 187 -1.18 -9.99 20.60
C TYR A 187 -0.88 -11.42 21.11
N ALA A 188 -1.21 -11.72 22.36
CA ALA A 188 -1.07 -13.07 22.90
C ALA A 188 -1.90 -14.11 22.11
N LYS A 189 -3.08 -13.75 21.63
CA LYS A 189 -3.89 -14.63 20.76
C LYS A 189 -3.26 -14.83 19.38
N LEU A 190 -2.64 -13.81 18.79
CA LEU A 190 -1.93 -13.94 17.52
C LEU A 190 -0.71 -14.87 17.66
N GLU A 191 0.10 -14.68 18.70
CA GLU A 191 1.26 -15.53 18.99
C GLU A 191 0.85 -16.97 19.25
N ALA A 192 -0.21 -17.20 20.03
CA ALA A 192 -0.76 -18.53 20.27
C ALA A 192 -1.26 -19.22 18.98
N ALA A 193 -1.69 -18.45 17.99
CA ALA A 193 -2.04 -18.95 16.66
C ALA A 193 -0.83 -19.16 15.74
N GLY A 194 0.39 -18.91 16.22
CA GLY A 194 1.64 -19.10 15.47
C GLY A 194 2.04 -17.91 14.60
N PHE A 195 1.42 -16.74 14.80
CA PHE A 195 1.77 -15.53 14.06
C PHE A 195 3.08 -14.93 14.61
N MET A 196 4.00 -14.56 13.71
CA MET A 196 5.26 -13.92 14.08
C MET A 196 5.08 -12.39 14.10
N LEU A 197 5.04 -11.82 15.30
CA LEU A 197 4.94 -10.37 15.50
C LEU A 197 6.33 -9.72 15.44
N ASP A 198 6.36 -8.49 14.91
CA ASP A 198 7.55 -7.65 14.86
C ASP A 198 7.35 -6.42 15.77
N TRP A 199 8.27 -6.24 16.70
CA TRP A 199 8.26 -5.10 17.62
C TRP A 199 9.42 -4.13 17.39
N GLY A 200 10.23 -4.37 16.35
CA GLY A 200 11.40 -3.56 16.02
C GLY A 200 12.63 -3.85 16.86
N ASP A 201 12.70 -5.02 17.51
CA ASP A 201 13.82 -5.48 18.34
C ASP A 201 14.97 -6.03 17.50
#